data_4b7ee5a7e75b39073134dc3cd7f09a95
#
_entry.id   4b7ee5a7e75b39073134dc3cd7f09a95
#
_cell.length_a   1.000
_cell.length_b   1.000
_cell.length_c   1.000
_cell.angle_alpha   90.00
_cell.angle_beta   90.00
_cell.angle_gamma   90.00
#
_symmetry.space_group_name_H-M   'P 1'
#
loop_
_entity.id
_entity.type
_entity.pdbx_description
1 polymer ?
#
loop_
_entity_poly.entity_id
_entity_poly.type
_entity_poly.pdbx_seq_one_letter_code
_entity_poly.pdbx_strand_id
1 'polypeptide(L)'
;RAQNQFVMEKAFEGHPYSRSIIGLPEHLKNPRLSRLIDFYEQWYVPENMVLVLVGNIKAQQISGRINATFGRLAAKPAPERKAYQNLEIKGRKQYSAKIGFYPQVTMVFNGVPAGHPDEDALNIALALLNNNSQTGTMDKLVLDGELTSAGAYARTFREQGRAIVAAIPLYDENQRRFESTKSAEKKALKAIQQIATGEFEDWKIDAIKAEKCRQFDLEMESNEDKAMILMNAFYNEQDLGD
;
A
#
# COMPACT_ATOMS: atom_id res chain seq x y z
N ARG A 1 -0.57 12.99 -6.85
CA ARG A 1 -0.53 13.21 -5.41
C ARG A 1 -1.92 13.52 -4.86
N ALA A 2 -2.62 14.57 -5.35
CA ALA A 2 -3.95 14.97 -4.91
C ALA A 2 -4.99 13.83 -5.04
N GLN A 3 -4.95 13.09 -6.15
CA GLN A 3 -5.84 11.95 -6.38
C GLN A 3 -5.64 10.84 -5.34
N ASN A 4 -4.39 10.43 -5.08
CA ASN A 4 -4.10 9.42 -4.06
C ASN A 4 -4.54 9.88 -2.67
N GLN A 5 -4.32 11.16 -2.33
CA GLN A 5 -4.79 11.72 -1.08
C GLN A 5 -6.31 11.66 -0.95
N PHE A 6 -7.05 12.05 -2.00
CA PHE A 6 -8.52 11.96 -2.01
C PHE A 6 -9.03 10.53 -1.82
N VAL A 7 -8.40 9.56 -2.51
CA VAL A 7 -8.74 8.14 -2.35
C VAL A 7 -8.48 7.70 -0.92
N MET A 8 -7.33 8.02 -0.33
CA MET A 8 -6.98 7.64 1.05
C MET A 8 -7.93 8.28 2.08
N GLU A 9 -8.28 9.56 1.91
CA GLU A 9 -9.25 10.24 2.77
C GLU A 9 -10.61 9.52 2.79
N LYS A 10 -11.07 9.06 1.62
CA LYS A 10 -12.37 8.37 1.50
C LYS A 10 -12.31 6.90 1.86
N ALA A 11 -11.21 6.23 1.55
CA ALA A 11 -10.99 4.82 1.86
C ALA A 11 -10.88 4.55 3.36
N PHE A 12 -10.32 5.51 4.11
CA PHE A 12 -10.06 5.40 5.54
C PHE A 12 -10.78 6.49 6.35
N GLU A 13 -11.94 6.94 5.88
CA GLU A 13 -12.74 7.97 6.57
C GLU A 13 -13.01 7.57 8.03
N GLY A 14 -12.61 8.44 8.98
CA GLY A 14 -12.70 8.17 10.41
C GLY A 14 -11.49 7.48 11.04
N HIS A 15 -10.53 7.02 10.25
CA HIS A 15 -9.28 6.41 10.72
C HIS A 15 -8.08 7.35 10.48
N PRO A 16 -7.01 7.31 11.32
CA PRO A 16 -5.80 8.12 11.09
C PRO A 16 -5.16 7.94 9.72
N TYR A 17 -5.30 6.78 9.08
CA TYR A 17 -4.77 6.52 7.73
C TYR A 17 -5.42 7.39 6.63
N SER A 18 -6.54 8.07 6.93
CA SER A 18 -7.11 9.09 6.03
C SER A 18 -6.27 10.37 5.96
N ARG A 19 -5.36 10.59 6.91
CA ARG A 19 -4.55 11.80 6.98
C ARG A 19 -3.37 11.72 6.02
N SER A 20 -2.98 12.87 5.47
CA SER A 20 -1.74 12.98 4.70
C SER A 20 -0.53 12.74 5.59
N ILE A 21 0.31 11.76 5.25
CA ILE A 21 1.55 11.45 5.97
C ILE A 21 2.50 12.66 5.97
N ILE A 22 2.54 13.41 4.86
CA ILE A 22 3.41 14.60 4.74
C ILE A 22 2.85 15.83 5.45
N GLY A 23 1.63 15.71 6.00
CA GLY A 23 0.92 16.83 6.63
C GLY A 23 0.37 17.84 5.62
N LEU A 24 -0.08 18.97 6.15
CA LEU A 24 -0.63 20.10 5.38
C LEU A 24 0.23 21.33 5.60
N PRO A 25 0.40 22.20 4.58
CA PRO A 25 1.15 23.45 4.71
C PRO A 25 0.65 24.34 5.85
N GLU A 26 -0.65 24.31 6.13
CA GLU A 26 -1.29 25.07 7.21
C GLU A 26 -0.75 24.68 8.59
N HIS A 27 -0.36 23.42 8.78
CA HIS A 27 0.21 22.92 10.04
C HIS A 27 1.60 23.49 10.32
N LEU A 28 2.30 23.96 9.27
CA LEU A 28 3.66 24.51 9.37
C LEU A 28 3.68 26.02 9.60
N LYS A 29 2.56 26.72 9.44
CA LYS A 29 2.52 28.19 9.55
C LYS A 29 2.81 28.70 10.96
N ASN A 30 2.35 27.97 12.00
CA ASN A 30 2.57 28.32 13.41
C ASN A 30 2.73 27.06 14.28
N PRO A 31 3.82 26.28 14.12
CA PRO A 31 4.07 25.14 14.98
C PRO A 31 4.44 25.62 16.38
N ARG A 32 3.78 25.10 17.40
CA ARG A 32 4.18 25.36 18.80
C ARG A 32 5.43 24.52 19.10
N LEU A 33 6.54 25.20 19.38
CA LEU A 33 7.82 24.53 19.70
C LEU A 33 7.70 23.52 20.85
N SER A 34 6.94 23.86 21.91
CA SER A 34 6.70 22.95 23.03
C SER A 34 6.08 21.62 22.58
N ARG A 35 5.08 21.65 21.67
CA ARG A 35 4.46 20.42 21.14
C ARG A 35 5.42 19.58 20.30
N LEU A 36 6.36 20.22 19.58
CA LEU A 36 7.39 19.50 18.84
C LEU A 36 8.37 18.81 19.78
N ILE A 37 8.78 19.51 20.86
CA ILE A 37 9.64 18.95 21.89
C ILE A 37 8.92 17.79 22.60
N ASP A 38 7.69 17.98 23.06
CA ASP A 38 6.88 16.95 23.72
C ASP A 38 6.75 15.70 22.82
N PHE A 39 6.47 15.89 21.51
CA PHE A 39 6.39 14.79 20.56
C PHE A 39 7.73 14.07 20.39
N TYR A 40 8.82 14.82 20.24
CA TYR A 40 10.15 14.25 20.14
C TYR A 40 10.52 13.43 21.38
N GLU A 41 10.35 13.97 22.57
CA GLU A 41 10.66 13.31 23.84
C GLU A 41 9.81 12.06 24.09
N GLN A 42 8.57 12.06 23.57
CA GLN A 42 7.65 10.93 23.71
C GLN A 42 7.97 9.80 22.73
N TRP A 43 8.26 10.12 21.46
CA TRP A 43 8.29 9.11 20.39
C TRP A 43 9.69 8.69 19.97
N TYR A 44 10.71 9.54 20.15
CA TYR A 44 12.11 9.25 19.79
C TYR A 44 12.84 8.62 20.98
N VAL A 45 12.36 7.46 21.38
CA VAL A 45 12.92 6.68 22.49
C VAL A 45 13.45 5.34 21.97
N PRO A 46 14.54 4.79 22.55
CA PRO A 46 15.18 3.57 22.04
C PRO A 46 14.23 2.39 21.85
N GLU A 47 13.28 2.19 22.75
CA GLU A 47 12.29 1.10 22.68
C GLU A 47 11.28 1.26 21.53
N ASN A 48 11.20 2.44 20.90
CA ASN A 48 10.37 2.73 19.73
C ASN A 48 11.21 2.89 18.45
N MET A 49 12.48 2.51 18.48
CA MET A 49 13.41 2.69 17.36
C MET A 49 14.01 1.35 16.95
N VAL A 50 14.30 1.20 15.67
CA VAL A 50 15.09 0.11 15.12
C VAL A 50 16.26 0.67 14.34
N LEU A 51 17.42 0.03 14.45
CA LEU A 51 18.57 0.29 13.61
C LEU A 51 18.76 -0.90 12.69
N VAL A 52 18.55 -0.70 11.40
CA VAL A 52 18.77 -1.71 10.37
C VAL A 52 20.08 -1.42 9.66
N LEU A 53 20.97 -2.40 9.61
CA LEU A 53 22.25 -2.32 8.95
C LEU A 53 22.41 -3.50 8.00
N VAL A 54 22.58 -3.20 6.72
CA VAL A 54 22.76 -4.21 5.66
C VAL A 54 24.02 -3.88 4.87
N GLY A 55 24.84 -4.91 4.58
CA GLY A 55 26.07 -4.75 3.82
C GLY A 55 27.12 -5.78 4.18
N ASN A 56 28.35 -5.58 3.73
CA ASN A 56 29.47 -6.46 4.07
C ASN A 56 29.99 -6.14 5.47
N ILE A 57 29.20 -6.47 6.49
CA ILE A 57 29.48 -6.22 7.91
C ILE A 57 29.41 -7.53 8.69
N LYS A 58 30.22 -7.62 9.75
CA LYS A 58 30.15 -8.72 10.74
C LYS A 58 29.57 -8.20 12.03
N ALA A 59 28.49 -8.79 12.52
CA ALA A 59 27.76 -8.34 13.71
C ALA A 59 28.71 -8.18 14.92
N GLN A 60 29.65 -9.11 15.11
CA GLN A 60 30.63 -9.08 16.22
C GLN A 60 31.59 -7.86 16.14
N GLN A 61 31.90 -7.41 14.94
CA GLN A 61 32.82 -6.27 14.74
C GLN A 61 32.12 -4.92 14.93
N ILE A 62 30.84 -4.84 14.64
CA ILE A 62 30.10 -3.58 14.67
C ILE A 62 29.37 -3.34 16.01
N SER A 63 29.08 -4.40 16.76
CA SER A 63 28.35 -4.33 18.05
C SER A 63 28.99 -3.35 19.04
N GLY A 64 30.31 -3.35 19.14
CA GLY A 64 31.04 -2.40 20.00
C GLY A 64 30.82 -0.94 19.61
N ARG A 65 30.78 -0.64 18.30
CA ARG A 65 30.49 0.71 17.80
C ARG A 65 29.05 1.11 18.03
N ILE A 66 28.12 0.19 17.82
CA ILE A 66 26.70 0.43 18.09
C ILE A 66 26.48 0.75 19.57
N ASN A 67 27.04 -0.04 20.46
CA ASN A 67 26.97 0.19 21.90
C ASN A 67 27.63 1.51 22.32
N ALA A 68 28.76 1.87 21.73
CA ALA A 68 29.45 3.12 22.04
C ALA A 68 28.70 4.37 21.54
N THR A 69 27.80 4.24 20.56
CA THR A 69 27.01 5.33 19.99
C THR A 69 25.57 5.32 20.50
N PHE A 70 24.78 4.34 20.10
CA PHE A 70 23.36 4.23 20.45
C PHE A 70 23.13 3.72 21.87
N GLY A 71 24.04 2.94 22.44
CA GLY A 71 23.97 2.50 23.83
C GLY A 71 24.06 3.62 24.88
N ARG A 72 24.33 4.86 24.45
CA ARG A 72 24.28 6.05 25.33
C ARG A 72 22.88 6.60 25.52
N LEU A 73 21.93 6.19 24.69
CA LEU A 73 20.56 6.63 24.79
C LEU A 73 19.94 6.02 26.05
N ALA A 74 19.35 6.87 26.89
CA ALA A 74 18.68 6.40 28.09
C ALA A 74 17.46 5.57 27.71
N ALA A 75 17.32 4.39 28.30
CA ALA A 75 16.15 3.56 28.14
C ALA A 75 14.90 4.32 28.63
N LYS A 76 13.91 4.43 27.77
CA LYS A 76 12.60 4.99 28.07
C LYS A 76 11.56 4.05 27.47
N PRO A 77 10.44 3.78 28.17
CA PRO A 77 9.40 2.91 27.63
C PRO A 77 8.84 3.49 26.33
N ALA A 78 8.54 2.61 25.38
CA ALA A 78 7.84 2.99 24.18
C ALA A 78 6.47 3.59 24.55
N PRO A 79 6.03 4.65 23.86
CA PRO A 79 4.73 5.23 24.14
C PRO A 79 3.62 4.24 23.81
N GLU A 80 2.60 4.21 24.67
CA GLU A 80 1.41 3.41 24.41
C GLU A 80 0.75 3.88 23.11
N ARG A 81 0.58 2.96 22.18
CA ARG A 81 -0.08 3.25 20.90
C ARG A 81 -1.57 3.05 21.04
N LYS A 82 -2.32 4.06 20.61
CA LYS A 82 -3.77 3.96 20.58
C LYS A 82 -4.18 2.95 19.50
N ALA A 83 -4.88 1.89 19.91
CA ALA A 83 -5.52 0.99 18.96
C ALA A 83 -6.72 1.68 18.30
N TYR A 84 -6.85 1.54 17.00
CA TYR A 84 -7.99 2.03 16.24
C TYR A 84 -8.81 0.84 15.75
N GLN A 85 -10.13 1.00 15.79
CA GLN A 85 -11.02 -0.03 15.29
C GLN A 85 -10.89 -0.15 13.77
N ASN A 86 -10.90 -1.38 13.28
CA ASN A 86 -11.03 -1.62 11.85
C ASN A 86 -12.40 -1.09 11.38
N LEU A 87 -12.37 -0.13 10.48
CA LEU A 87 -13.57 0.48 9.93
C LEU A 87 -13.94 -0.22 8.62
N GLU A 88 -14.95 -1.08 8.67
CA GLU A 88 -15.49 -1.71 7.48
C GLU A 88 -16.25 -0.72 6.59
N ILE A 89 -16.03 -0.82 5.30
CA ILE A 89 -16.87 -0.18 4.29
C ILE A 89 -18.18 -0.97 4.21
N LYS A 90 -19.28 -0.36 4.66
CA LYS A 90 -20.61 -0.95 4.59
C LYS A 90 -21.39 -0.34 3.44
N GLY A 91 -21.87 -1.21 2.53
CA GLY A 91 -22.59 -0.78 1.34
C GLY A 91 -21.76 0.03 0.35
N ARG A 92 -22.42 0.58 -0.65
CA ARG A 92 -21.78 1.40 -1.68
C ARG A 92 -21.88 2.88 -1.34
N LYS A 93 -20.73 3.54 -1.26
CA LYS A 93 -20.61 4.99 -1.19
C LYS A 93 -19.96 5.50 -2.49
N GLN A 94 -20.38 6.63 -2.99
CA GLN A 94 -19.82 7.24 -4.19
C GLN A 94 -19.39 8.67 -3.90
N TYR A 95 -18.18 8.98 -4.31
CA TYR A 95 -17.58 10.31 -4.19
C TYR A 95 -17.10 10.74 -5.57
N SER A 96 -17.07 12.04 -5.82
CA SER A 96 -16.57 12.63 -7.06
C SER A 96 -15.73 13.86 -6.75
N ALA A 97 -14.62 13.98 -7.46
CA ALA A 97 -13.74 15.14 -7.36
C ALA A 97 -13.16 15.47 -8.74
N LYS A 98 -12.95 16.74 -9.01
CA LYS A 98 -12.27 17.21 -10.23
C LYS A 98 -10.77 17.33 -9.95
N ILE A 99 -10.05 16.22 -10.12
CA ILE A 99 -8.61 16.12 -9.83
C ILE A 99 -7.94 15.43 -11.02
N GLY A 100 -6.92 16.08 -11.61
CA GLY A 100 -6.16 15.50 -12.71
C GLY A 100 -6.72 15.83 -14.11
N PHE A 101 -6.13 15.22 -15.15
CA PHE A 101 -6.35 15.58 -16.56
C PHE A 101 -7.28 14.61 -17.30
N TYR A 102 -7.59 13.46 -16.71
CA TYR A 102 -8.42 12.42 -17.32
C TYR A 102 -9.37 11.81 -16.30
N PRO A 103 -10.53 11.32 -16.76
CA PRO A 103 -11.48 10.65 -15.89
C PRO A 103 -10.91 9.31 -15.44
N GLN A 104 -11.11 8.98 -14.16
CA GLN A 104 -10.76 7.69 -13.59
C GLN A 104 -11.86 7.26 -12.63
N VAL A 105 -12.17 5.99 -12.61
CA VAL A 105 -12.92 5.37 -11.52
C VAL A 105 -11.93 4.60 -10.63
N THR A 106 -12.07 4.79 -9.34
CA THR A 106 -11.32 4.03 -8.32
C THR A 106 -12.32 3.40 -7.38
N MET A 107 -12.30 2.09 -7.32
CA MET A 107 -13.14 1.29 -6.42
C MET A 107 -12.28 0.83 -5.25
N VAL A 108 -12.83 0.98 -4.05
CA VAL A 108 -12.16 0.61 -2.80
C VAL A 108 -13.01 -0.39 -2.07
N PHE A 109 -12.43 -1.52 -1.72
CA PHE A 109 -13.06 -2.61 -0.98
C PHE A 109 -12.34 -2.82 0.34
N ASN A 110 -13.01 -3.51 1.27
CA ASN A 110 -12.34 -3.99 2.46
C ASN A 110 -11.18 -4.90 2.06
N GLY A 111 -10.06 -4.72 2.74
CA GLY A 111 -8.88 -5.56 2.65
C GLY A 111 -8.50 -6.05 4.04
N VAL A 112 -7.34 -6.66 4.15
CA VAL A 112 -6.81 -7.21 5.40
C VAL A 112 -5.62 -6.39 5.90
N PRO A 113 -5.35 -6.37 7.21
CA PRO A 113 -4.14 -5.74 7.74
C PRO A 113 -2.89 -6.50 7.31
N ALA A 114 -1.73 -5.86 7.44
CA ALA A 114 -0.43 -6.48 7.20
C ALA A 114 -0.21 -7.68 8.14
N GLY A 115 0.36 -8.76 7.60
CA GLY A 115 0.58 -10.02 8.34
C GLY A 115 -0.68 -10.87 8.56
N HIS A 116 -1.82 -10.51 7.97
CA HIS A 116 -3.02 -11.33 8.04
C HIS A 116 -2.85 -12.61 7.18
N PRO A 117 -3.36 -13.79 7.63
CA PRO A 117 -3.24 -15.03 6.84
C PRO A 117 -3.76 -14.97 5.42
N ASP A 118 -4.73 -14.11 5.14
CA ASP A 118 -5.31 -13.90 3.81
C ASP A 118 -4.60 -12.82 2.98
N GLU A 119 -3.53 -12.20 3.47
CA GLU A 119 -2.85 -11.11 2.76
C GLU A 119 -2.29 -11.57 1.42
N ASP A 120 -1.62 -12.73 1.39
CA ASP A 120 -1.06 -13.29 0.17
C ASP A 120 -2.15 -13.72 -0.81
N ALA A 121 -3.22 -14.32 -0.31
CA ALA A 121 -4.37 -14.68 -1.15
C ALA A 121 -5.01 -13.45 -1.80
N LEU A 122 -5.16 -12.36 -1.04
CA LEU A 122 -5.65 -11.08 -1.56
C LEU A 122 -4.71 -10.51 -2.62
N ASN A 123 -3.41 -10.54 -2.38
CA ASN A 123 -2.40 -10.06 -3.32
C ASN A 123 -2.39 -10.88 -4.63
N ILE A 124 -2.57 -12.19 -4.56
CA ILE A 124 -2.71 -13.05 -5.74
C ILE A 124 -4.02 -12.74 -6.48
N ALA A 125 -5.13 -12.60 -5.77
CA ALA A 125 -6.42 -12.26 -6.39
C ALA A 125 -6.37 -10.91 -7.14
N LEU A 126 -5.70 -9.91 -6.57
CA LEU A 126 -5.50 -8.62 -7.23
C LEU A 126 -4.54 -8.73 -8.42
N ALA A 127 -3.52 -9.58 -8.34
CA ALA A 127 -2.61 -9.84 -9.47
C ALA A 127 -3.29 -10.60 -10.61
N LEU A 128 -4.33 -11.42 -10.34
CA LEU A 128 -5.18 -12.01 -11.39
C LEU A 128 -6.02 -10.96 -12.12
N LEU A 129 -6.25 -9.79 -11.51
CA LEU A 129 -6.88 -8.64 -12.18
C LEU A 129 -5.88 -7.85 -13.02
N ASN A 130 -4.73 -7.52 -12.43
CA ASN A 130 -3.71 -6.69 -13.08
C ASN A 130 -2.32 -7.02 -12.52
N ASN A 131 -1.36 -7.32 -13.40
CA ASN A 131 0.00 -7.67 -13.04
C ASN A 131 1.02 -7.16 -14.07
N ASN A 132 2.31 -7.17 -13.71
CA ASN A 132 3.38 -6.66 -14.57
C ASN A 132 3.54 -7.47 -15.87
N SER A 133 3.18 -8.75 -15.88
CA SER A 133 3.22 -9.62 -17.07
C SER A 133 2.01 -9.42 -17.99
N GLN A 134 1.10 -8.52 -17.66
CA GLN A 134 -0.10 -8.17 -18.44
C GLN A 134 -1.01 -9.37 -18.75
N THR A 135 -1.11 -10.31 -17.82
CA THR A 135 -1.92 -11.55 -17.97
C THR A 135 -3.24 -11.49 -17.20
N GLY A 136 -3.46 -10.42 -16.45
CA GLY A 136 -4.67 -10.23 -15.66
C GLY A 136 -5.91 -9.96 -16.51
N THR A 137 -7.08 -10.16 -15.92
CA THR A 137 -8.36 -9.94 -16.61
C THR A 137 -8.57 -8.47 -16.98
N MET A 138 -8.10 -7.52 -16.18
CA MET A 138 -8.16 -6.10 -16.51
C MET A 138 -7.05 -5.69 -17.47
N ASP A 139 -5.88 -6.36 -17.43
CA ASP A 139 -4.83 -6.15 -18.43
C ASP A 139 -5.34 -6.50 -19.83
N LYS A 140 -6.09 -7.59 -19.93
CA LYS A 140 -6.74 -7.97 -21.20
C LYS A 140 -7.68 -6.88 -21.71
N LEU A 141 -8.47 -6.25 -20.85
CA LEU A 141 -9.33 -5.14 -21.26
C LEU A 141 -8.53 -3.94 -21.80
N VAL A 142 -7.33 -3.71 -21.29
CA VAL A 142 -6.42 -2.68 -21.81
C VAL A 142 -5.84 -3.10 -23.18
N LEU A 143 -5.38 -4.33 -23.30
CA LEU A 143 -4.83 -4.87 -24.55
C LEU A 143 -5.87 -4.95 -25.67
N ASP A 144 -7.11 -5.28 -25.33
CA ASP A 144 -8.24 -5.35 -26.27
C ASP A 144 -8.80 -3.95 -26.62
N GLY A 145 -8.22 -2.87 -26.08
CA GLY A 145 -8.66 -1.50 -26.35
C GLY A 145 -10.02 -1.15 -25.74
N GLU A 146 -10.38 -1.79 -24.64
CA GLU A 146 -11.62 -1.50 -23.91
C GLU A 146 -11.42 -0.51 -22.75
N LEU A 147 -10.21 -0.40 -22.23
CA LEU A 147 -9.78 0.56 -21.23
C LEU A 147 -8.48 1.23 -21.68
N THR A 148 -8.26 2.46 -21.28
CA THR A 148 -6.96 3.13 -21.49
C THR A 148 -5.91 2.62 -20.51
N SER A 149 -6.31 2.35 -19.27
CA SER A 149 -5.41 1.83 -18.23
C SER A 149 -6.23 1.18 -17.14
N ALA A 150 -5.59 0.27 -16.41
CA ALA A 150 -6.14 -0.41 -15.25
C ALA A 150 -5.06 -0.61 -14.19
N GLY A 151 -5.50 -0.82 -12.94
CA GLY A 151 -4.62 -1.16 -11.82
C GLY A 151 -5.40 -1.84 -10.71
N ALA A 152 -4.78 -2.81 -10.06
CA ALA A 152 -5.34 -3.50 -8.89
C ALA A 152 -4.23 -3.76 -7.88
N TYR A 153 -4.40 -3.31 -6.64
CA TYR A 153 -3.41 -3.49 -5.58
C TYR A 153 -4.02 -3.41 -4.20
N ALA A 154 -3.37 -4.02 -3.22
CA ALA A 154 -3.70 -3.87 -1.82
C ALA A 154 -2.94 -2.68 -1.20
N ARG A 155 -3.59 -2.01 -0.28
CA ARG A 155 -2.98 -1.10 0.69
C ARG A 155 -3.14 -1.74 2.05
N THR A 156 -2.17 -2.51 2.45
CA THR A 156 -2.12 -3.14 3.78
C THR A 156 -1.33 -2.25 4.72
N PHE A 157 -1.93 -1.96 5.86
CA PHE A 157 -1.31 -1.27 6.97
C PHE A 157 -1.46 -2.14 8.21
N ARG A 158 -0.73 -1.85 9.25
CA ARG A 158 -0.71 -2.62 10.50
C ARG A 158 -2.10 -2.92 11.07
N GLU A 159 -3.03 -1.98 11.06
CA GLU A 159 -4.33 -2.13 11.72
C GLU A 159 -5.46 -2.50 10.76
N GLN A 160 -5.34 -2.11 9.50
CA GLN A 160 -6.35 -2.42 8.48
C GLN A 160 -5.81 -2.25 7.06
N GLY A 161 -6.46 -2.86 6.10
CA GLY A 161 -6.13 -2.73 4.69
C GLY A 161 -7.33 -2.43 3.80
N ARG A 162 -7.01 -2.11 2.54
CA ARG A 162 -7.99 -1.90 1.47
C ARG A 162 -7.50 -2.54 0.19
N ALA A 163 -8.41 -3.17 -0.54
CA ALA A 163 -8.19 -3.55 -1.92
C ALA A 163 -8.65 -2.40 -2.83
N ILE A 164 -7.81 -1.99 -3.74
CA ILE A 164 -8.04 -0.84 -4.62
C ILE A 164 -7.97 -1.31 -6.06
N VAL A 165 -9.02 -1.03 -6.82
CA VAL A 165 -9.10 -1.30 -8.25
C VAL A 165 -9.41 0.00 -8.97
N ALA A 166 -8.56 0.37 -9.91
CA ALA A 166 -8.68 1.60 -10.68
C ALA A 166 -8.80 1.30 -12.18
N ALA A 167 -9.60 2.09 -12.88
CA ALA A 167 -9.72 2.00 -14.32
C ALA A 167 -9.89 3.39 -14.96
N ILE A 168 -9.18 3.61 -16.05
CA ILE A 168 -9.32 4.79 -16.91
C ILE A 168 -10.14 4.37 -18.11
N PRO A 169 -11.28 5.02 -18.37
CA PRO A 169 -12.12 4.73 -19.55
C PRO A 169 -11.32 4.84 -20.86
N LEU A 170 -11.77 4.14 -21.88
CA LEU A 170 -11.20 4.27 -23.20
C LEU A 170 -11.28 5.71 -23.69
N TYR A 171 -10.22 6.18 -24.31
CA TYR A 171 -10.23 7.43 -25.06
C TYR A 171 -10.64 7.16 -26.51
N ASP A 172 -11.79 7.69 -26.91
CA ASP A 172 -12.29 7.61 -28.28
C ASP A 172 -11.64 8.72 -29.11
N GLU A 173 -10.73 8.35 -29.99
CA GLU A 173 -10.00 9.27 -30.85
C GLU A 173 -10.93 9.98 -31.85
N ASN A 174 -11.99 9.32 -32.33
CA ASN A 174 -12.92 9.89 -33.28
C ASN A 174 -13.79 10.99 -32.63
N GLN A 175 -14.21 10.77 -31.41
CA GLN A 175 -14.99 11.73 -30.64
C GLN A 175 -14.10 12.67 -29.80
N ARG A 176 -12.80 12.46 -29.74
CA ARG A 176 -11.82 13.20 -28.93
C ARG A 176 -12.26 13.34 -27.48
N ARG A 177 -12.80 12.27 -26.91
CA ARG A 177 -13.24 12.22 -25.51
C ARG A 177 -13.09 10.84 -24.90
N PHE A 178 -13.04 10.78 -23.61
CA PHE A 178 -13.13 9.53 -22.88
C PHE A 178 -14.55 8.99 -22.85
N GLU A 179 -14.70 7.66 -22.85
CA GLU A 179 -15.93 7.00 -22.44
C GLU A 179 -16.33 7.39 -21.01
N SER A 180 -17.53 7.04 -20.58
CA SER A 180 -17.98 7.32 -19.22
C SER A 180 -17.25 6.49 -18.18
N THR A 181 -17.01 7.06 -17.00
CA THR A 181 -16.48 6.31 -15.85
C THR A 181 -17.39 5.14 -15.44
N LYS A 182 -18.71 5.23 -15.71
CA LYS A 182 -19.66 4.12 -15.49
C LYS A 182 -19.38 2.92 -16.41
N SER A 183 -18.94 3.16 -17.66
CA SER A 183 -18.53 2.09 -18.57
C SER A 183 -17.31 1.36 -18.02
N ALA A 184 -16.26 2.11 -17.64
CA ALA A 184 -15.07 1.54 -17.03
C ALA A 184 -15.35 0.80 -15.72
N GLU A 185 -16.20 1.35 -14.86
CA GLU A 185 -16.65 0.69 -13.64
C GLU A 185 -17.32 -0.67 -13.92
N LYS A 186 -18.24 -0.69 -14.89
CA LYS A 186 -18.95 -1.94 -15.25
C LYS A 186 -17.98 -3.01 -15.75
N LYS A 187 -17.01 -2.63 -16.60
CA LYS A 187 -15.98 -3.53 -17.13
C LYS A 187 -15.11 -4.08 -16.00
N ALA A 188 -14.63 -3.22 -15.12
CA ALA A 188 -13.81 -3.62 -13.98
C ALA A 188 -14.57 -4.51 -12.98
N LEU A 189 -15.84 -4.20 -12.66
CA LEU A 189 -16.67 -5.06 -11.81
C LEU A 189 -16.90 -6.43 -12.42
N LYS A 190 -17.07 -6.52 -13.74
CA LYS A 190 -17.17 -7.82 -14.43
C LYS A 190 -15.87 -8.62 -14.30
N ALA A 191 -14.70 -7.97 -14.45
CA ALA A 191 -13.41 -8.62 -14.26
C ALA A 191 -13.23 -9.12 -12.81
N ILE A 192 -13.62 -8.31 -11.82
CA ILE A 192 -13.61 -8.74 -10.41
C ILE A 192 -14.52 -9.95 -10.20
N GLN A 193 -15.73 -9.94 -10.78
CA GLN A 193 -16.66 -11.05 -10.67
C GLN A 193 -16.09 -12.34 -11.26
N GLN A 194 -15.41 -12.28 -12.40
CA GLN A 194 -14.75 -13.44 -13.01
C GLN A 194 -13.73 -14.08 -12.06
N ILE A 195 -12.90 -13.25 -11.39
CA ILE A 195 -11.96 -13.76 -10.39
C ILE A 195 -12.70 -14.37 -9.19
N ALA A 196 -13.75 -13.70 -8.70
CA ALA A 196 -14.52 -14.16 -7.55
C ALA A 196 -15.27 -15.49 -7.82
N THR A 197 -15.62 -15.78 -9.07
CA THR A 197 -16.27 -17.04 -9.48
C THR A 197 -15.29 -18.11 -9.97
N GLY A 198 -14.00 -17.84 -9.96
CA GLY A 198 -12.97 -18.78 -10.42
C GLY A 198 -12.88 -18.90 -11.94
N GLU A 199 -13.38 -17.91 -12.68
CA GLU A 199 -13.35 -17.91 -14.15
C GLU A 199 -11.97 -17.43 -14.67
N PHE A 200 -10.93 -18.18 -14.37
CA PHE A 200 -9.55 -17.95 -14.86
C PHE A 200 -8.80 -19.28 -14.95
N GLU A 201 -7.74 -19.31 -15.73
CA GLU A 201 -6.91 -20.50 -15.90
C GLU A 201 -5.95 -20.68 -14.72
N ASP A 202 -5.85 -21.87 -14.16
CA ASP A 202 -5.05 -22.22 -12.96
C ASP A 202 -3.57 -21.85 -13.12
N TRP A 203 -3.00 -22.01 -14.32
CA TRP A 203 -1.60 -21.68 -14.59
C TRP A 203 -1.25 -20.22 -14.26
N LYS A 204 -2.24 -19.30 -14.26
CA LYS A 204 -2.02 -17.89 -13.92
C LYS A 204 -1.60 -17.71 -12.47
N ILE A 205 -2.16 -18.51 -11.56
CA ILE A 205 -1.76 -18.49 -10.15
C ILE A 205 -0.29 -18.87 -10.01
N ASP A 206 0.13 -19.95 -10.69
CA ASP A 206 1.51 -20.43 -10.63
C ASP A 206 2.48 -19.41 -11.26
N ALA A 207 2.08 -18.80 -12.37
CA ALA A 207 2.85 -17.74 -13.01
C ALA A 207 3.01 -16.49 -12.10
N ILE A 208 1.94 -16.07 -11.43
CA ILE A 208 1.98 -14.96 -10.48
C ILE A 208 2.87 -15.28 -9.28
N LYS A 209 2.77 -16.50 -8.73
CA LYS A 209 3.65 -16.95 -7.64
C LYS A 209 5.11 -16.93 -8.07
N ALA A 210 5.42 -17.50 -9.23
CA ALA A 210 6.79 -17.52 -9.77
C ALA A 210 7.33 -16.10 -10.00
N GLU A 211 6.50 -15.17 -10.50
CA GLU A 211 6.88 -13.77 -10.67
C GLU A 211 7.18 -13.10 -9.34
N LYS A 212 6.33 -13.31 -8.33
CA LYS A 212 6.54 -12.75 -6.98
C LYS A 212 7.81 -13.29 -6.31
N CYS A 213 8.08 -14.59 -6.42
CA CYS A 213 9.33 -15.19 -5.92
C CYS A 213 10.55 -14.57 -6.63
N ARG A 214 10.50 -14.46 -7.95
CA ARG A 214 11.58 -13.82 -8.72
C ARG A 214 11.77 -12.34 -8.35
N GLN A 215 10.69 -11.62 -8.15
CA GLN A 215 10.74 -10.23 -7.70
C GLN A 215 11.43 -10.11 -6.34
N PHE A 216 11.05 -10.97 -5.40
CA PHE A 216 11.67 -11.03 -4.08
C PHE A 216 13.17 -11.36 -4.16
N ASP A 217 13.56 -12.34 -5.00
CA ASP A 217 14.96 -12.69 -5.21
C ASP A 217 15.78 -11.49 -5.72
N LEU A 218 15.21 -10.71 -6.67
CA LEU A 218 15.84 -9.47 -7.17
C LEU A 218 15.96 -8.39 -6.08
N GLU A 219 14.94 -8.19 -5.27
CA GLU A 219 14.98 -7.27 -4.13
C GLU A 219 16.05 -7.70 -3.11
N MET A 220 16.25 -9.02 -2.95
CA MET A 220 17.28 -9.58 -2.08
C MET A 220 18.71 -9.43 -2.62
N GLU A 221 18.92 -8.95 -3.84
CA GLU A 221 20.26 -8.57 -4.34
C GLU A 221 20.67 -7.17 -3.85
N SER A 222 19.72 -6.28 -3.62
CA SER A 222 19.94 -4.90 -3.18
C SER A 222 20.07 -4.79 -1.66
N ASN A 223 21.11 -4.11 -1.18
CA ASN A 223 21.22 -3.82 0.25
C ASN A 223 20.16 -2.82 0.72
N GLU A 224 19.73 -1.90 -0.13
CA GLU A 224 18.68 -0.94 0.16
C GLU A 224 17.34 -1.64 0.34
N ASP A 225 16.98 -2.53 -0.61
CA ASP A 225 15.71 -3.25 -0.55
C ASP A 225 15.67 -4.21 0.65
N LYS A 226 16.77 -4.91 0.95
CA LYS A 226 16.90 -5.70 2.19
C LYS A 226 16.63 -4.86 3.44
N ALA A 227 17.22 -3.67 3.50
CA ALA A 227 17.02 -2.78 4.64
C ALA A 227 15.56 -2.32 4.73
N MET A 228 14.92 -2.04 3.58
CA MET A 228 13.50 -1.64 3.52
C MET A 228 12.57 -2.79 3.94
N ILE A 229 12.85 -4.03 3.54
CA ILE A 229 12.07 -5.20 3.96
C ILE A 229 12.11 -5.36 5.48
N LEU A 230 13.31 -5.32 6.07
CA LEU A 230 13.49 -5.43 7.52
C LEU A 230 12.81 -4.27 8.26
N MET A 231 12.91 -3.04 7.76
CA MET A 231 12.26 -1.88 8.33
C MET A 231 10.73 -1.97 8.27
N ASN A 232 10.18 -2.44 7.13
CA ASN A 232 8.74 -2.61 6.96
C ASN A 232 8.20 -3.71 7.88
N ALA A 233 8.91 -4.80 8.06
CA ALA A 233 8.53 -5.86 8.99
C ALA A 233 8.49 -5.33 10.44
N PHE A 234 9.48 -4.57 10.87
CA PHE A 234 9.44 -3.90 12.17
C PHE A 234 8.26 -2.93 12.30
N TYR A 235 8.03 -2.11 11.27
CA TYR A 235 6.93 -1.14 11.27
C TYR A 235 5.55 -1.80 11.37
N ASN A 236 5.37 -2.94 10.70
CA ASN A 236 4.13 -3.70 10.69
C ASN A 236 4.03 -4.70 11.84
N GLU A 237 5.03 -4.77 12.73
CA GLU A 237 5.13 -5.75 13.83
C GLU A 237 5.05 -7.21 13.33
N GLN A 238 5.62 -7.45 12.15
CA GLN A 238 5.72 -8.79 11.57
C GLN A 238 6.93 -9.51 12.18
N ASP A 239 6.78 -10.81 12.43
CA ASP A 239 7.89 -11.65 12.83
C ASP A 239 8.83 -11.85 11.63
N LEU A 240 10.13 -11.65 11.85
CA LEU A 240 11.18 -11.88 10.86
C LEU A 240 11.83 -13.26 11.06
N GLY A 241 11.24 -14.08 11.91
CA GLY A 241 11.88 -15.28 12.47
C GLY A 241 11.86 -16.52 11.58
N ASP A 242 11.20 -16.52 10.41
CA ASP A 242 11.10 -17.71 9.57
C ASP A 242 11.45 -17.42 8.11
#